data_3c3e638b6953b92c80ab57cf89dc6a3e
#
_entry.id   3c3e638b6953b92c80ab57cf89dc6a3e
#
_cell.length_a   1.000
_cell.length_b   1.000
_cell.length_c   1.000
_cell.angle_alpha   90.00
_cell.angle_beta   90.00
_cell.angle_gamma   90.00
#
_symmetry.space_group_name_H-M   'P 1'
#
loop_
_entity.id
_entity.type
_entity.pdbx_description
1 polymer ?
#
loop_
_entity_poly.entity_id
_entity_poly.type
_entity_poly.pdbx_seq_one_letter_code
_entity_poly.pdbx_strand_id
1 'polypeptide(L)'
;MLPYNKELFKEFLESFDYNFIEKLHSVNVSADGSTFYYDSGNVSGDLESIKIQVLSHIQVLEELKPKRILEVGTHKAQYAYLAKKFLPEVEIVTFGIDEPSQICVDMVNEYYVDKFIEFYHGDSLETLSSYETDKKFDLAWIDGGHSYECAISDLKNCARLGICTILLDDSRTYPDSVGRAMIDFNEQFGYNLISTTDDCRGIARLEKITEETNENS
;
A
#
# COMPACT_ATOMS: atom_id res chain seq x y z
N MET A 1 -5.72 0.08 -18.38
CA MET A 1 -4.31 0.29 -17.99
C MET A 1 -3.79 1.48 -18.79
N LEU A 2 -3.36 2.55 -18.13
CA LEU A 2 -2.73 3.70 -18.81
C LEU A 2 -1.42 3.22 -19.45
N PRO A 3 -1.06 3.72 -20.65
CA PRO A 3 0.18 3.30 -21.29
C PRO A 3 1.38 3.62 -20.43
N TYR A 4 2.23 2.63 -20.25
CA TYR A 4 3.48 2.67 -19.49
C TYR A 4 4.41 3.77 -20.01
N ASN A 5 4.68 4.79 -19.20
CA ASN A 5 5.65 5.81 -19.52
C ASN A 5 7.03 5.41 -18.95
N LYS A 6 7.86 4.78 -19.81
CA LYS A 6 9.21 4.30 -19.44
C LYS A 6 10.15 5.42 -19.00
N GLU A 7 10.02 6.63 -19.54
CA GLU A 7 10.90 7.75 -19.19
C GLU A 7 10.57 8.28 -17.80
N LEU A 8 9.29 8.49 -17.48
CA LEU A 8 8.86 8.90 -16.15
C LEU A 8 9.31 7.92 -15.07
N PHE A 9 9.22 6.62 -15.36
CA PHE A 9 9.69 5.59 -14.44
C PHE A 9 11.19 5.60 -14.23
N LYS A 10 11.97 5.82 -15.31
CA LYS A 10 13.43 5.91 -15.23
C LYS A 10 13.85 7.12 -14.41
N GLU A 11 13.31 8.29 -14.71
CA GLU A 11 13.56 9.52 -13.94
C GLU A 11 13.20 9.35 -12.48
N PHE A 12 12.10 8.65 -12.21
CA PHE A 12 11.67 8.34 -10.87
C PHE A 12 12.68 7.45 -10.13
N LEU A 13 13.10 6.33 -10.71
CA LEU A 13 14.11 5.46 -10.10
C LEU A 13 15.45 6.19 -9.89
N GLU A 14 15.90 7.00 -10.85
CA GLU A 14 17.11 7.81 -10.74
C GLU A 14 17.02 8.87 -9.62
N SER A 15 15.82 9.22 -9.20
CA SER A 15 15.57 10.18 -8.14
C SER A 15 15.64 9.61 -6.71
N PHE A 16 15.78 8.27 -6.53
CA PHE A 16 15.87 7.65 -5.21
C PHE A 16 17.23 7.89 -4.55
N ASP A 17 17.20 8.11 -3.24
CA ASP A 17 18.39 8.04 -2.40
C ASP A 17 18.66 6.58 -2.00
N TYR A 18 19.46 5.91 -2.81
CA TYR A 18 19.81 4.50 -2.61
C TYR A 18 20.55 4.25 -1.29
N ASN A 19 21.37 5.19 -0.83
CA ASN A 19 22.06 5.07 0.45
C ASN A 19 21.06 5.10 1.62
N PHE A 20 20.00 5.91 1.50
CA PHE A 20 18.95 5.93 2.49
C PHE A 20 18.13 4.63 2.49
N ILE A 21 17.79 4.12 1.31
CA ILE A 21 17.08 2.85 1.17
C ILE A 21 17.89 1.68 1.75
N GLU A 22 19.20 1.62 1.50
CA GLU A 22 20.07 0.62 2.12
C GLU A 22 20.08 0.69 3.65
N LYS A 23 20.03 1.89 4.23
CA LYS A 23 19.90 2.06 5.69
C LYS A 23 18.56 1.52 6.20
N LEU A 24 17.46 1.81 5.52
CA LEU A 24 16.15 1.21 5.86
C LEU A 24 16.20 -0.32 5.80
N HIS A 25 16.86 -0.87 4.77
CA HIS A 25 17.01 -2.32 4.63
C HIS A 25 17.87 -2.96 5.71
N SER A 26 18.81 -2.24 6.30
CA SER A 26 19.66 -2.75 7.38
C SER A 26 18.91 -2.94 8.70
N VAL A 27 17.73 -2.36 8.86
CA VAL A 27 16.87 -2.59 10.03
C VAL A 27 16.33 -4.01 9.96
N ASN A 28 16.57 -4.79 11.01
CA ASN A 28 16.10 -6.17 11.09
C ASN A 28 14.62 -6.19 11.46
N VAL A 29 13.75 -6.23 10.45
CA VAL A 29 12.32 -6.45 10.58
C VAL A 29 12.05 -7.93 10.37
N SER A 30 11.27 -8.56 11.24
CA SER A 30 11.13 -10.02 11.34
C SER A 30 10.36 -10.66 10.21
N ALA A 31 9.65 -9.90 9.41
CA ALA A 31 8.89 -10.44 8.32
C ALA A 31 9.80 -10.96 7.21
N ASP A 32 9.50 -12.12 6.68
CA ASP A 32 10.04 -12.68 5.44
C ASP A 32 9.60 -11.88 4.20
N GLY A 33 9.15 -10.65 4.43
CA GLY A 33 8.71 -9.71 3.42
C GLY A 33 9.84 -9.38 2.46
N SER A 34 9.68 -9.78 1.22
CA SER A 34 10.47 -9.31 0.11
C SER A 34 10.43 -7.78 0.10
N THR A 35 11.59 -7.18 0.12
CA THR A 35 11.71 -5.73 0.06
C THR A 35 11.11 -5.23 -1.25
N PHE A 36 10.06 -4.47 -1.15
CA PHE A 36 9.22 -4.00 -2.24
C PHE A 36 9.99 -3.26 -3.36
N TYR A 37 11.13 -2.65 -3.05
CA TYR A 37 11.79 -1.76 -3.99
C TYR A 37 13.22 -2.09 -4.32
N TYR A 38 13.90 -2.92 -3.55
CA TYR A 38 15.34 -2.90 -3.75
C TYR A 38 16.09 -4.09 -3.19
N ASP A 39 16.59 -4.87 -4.10
CA ASP A 39 17.84 -5.56 -3.91
C ASP A 39 18.85 -4.96 -4.89
N SER A 40 19.65 -4.01 -4.40
CA SER A 40 20.60 -3.22 -5.20
C SER A 40 21.75 -4.02 -5.80
N GLY A 41 21.82 -5.30 -5.51
CA GLY A 41 22.93 -6.13 -5.98
C GLY A 41 22.56 -7.53 -6.41
N ASN A 42 21.42 -8.03 -5.99
CA ASN A 42 20.96 -9.39 -6.30
C ASN A 42 19.49 -9.37 -6.73
N VAL A 43 19.20 -8.68 -7.82
CA VAL A 43 17.90 -8.81 -8.46
C VAL A 43 17.83 -10.18 -9.11
N SER A 44 17.75 -11.23 -8.29
CA SER A 44 17.35 -12.56 -8.73
C SER A 44 15.82 -12.66 -8.84
N GLY A 45 15.10 -11.63 -8.39
CA GLY A 45 13.68 -11.47 -8.60
C GLY A 45 13.40 -10.83 -9.95
N ASP A 46 12.26 -11.13 -10.51
CA ASP A 46 11.80 -10.57 -11.77
C ASP A 46 11.66 -9.04 -11.68
N LEU A 47 12.69 -8.33 -12.19
CA LEU A 47 12.71 -6.86 -12.29
C LEU A 47 11.43 -6.29 -12.92
N GLU A 48 10.79 -7.03 -13.80
CA GLU A 48 9.56 -6.60 -14.46
C GLU A 48 8.39 -6.61 -13.46
N SER A 49 8.30 -7.60 -12.57
CA SER A 49 7.25 -7.65 -11.54
C SER A 49 7.37 -6.49 -10.54
N ILE A 50 8.60 -6.21 -10.07
CA ILE A 50 8.85 -5.08 -9.16
C ILE A 50 8.49 -3.75 -9.84
N LYS A 51 8.88 -3.59 -11.10
CA LYS A 51 8.52 -2.39 -11.89
C LYS A 51 7.01 -2.24 -12.03
N ILE A 52 6.29 -3.33 -12.30
CA ILE A 52 4.83 -3.31 -12.45
C ILE A 52 4.16 -2.85 -11.15
N GLN A 53 4.61 -3.34 -9.99
CA GLN A 53 4.08 -2.95 -8.68
C GLN A 53 4.30 -1.47 -8.41
N VAL A 54 5.56 -1.00 -8.49
CA VAL A 54 5.91 0.42 -8.29
C VAL A 54 5.10 1.32 -9.21
N LEU A 55 4.99 0.95 -10.48
CA LEU A 55 4.23 1.72 -11.46
C LEU A 55 2.74 1.79 -11.14
N SER A 56 2.17 0.68 -10.69
CA SER A 56 0.75 0.66 -10.30
C SER A 56 0.47 1.61 -9.16
N HIS A 57 1.35 1.67 -8.14
CA HIS A 57 1.25 2.63 -7.06
C HIS A 57 1.39 4.07 -7.54
N ILE A 58 2.44 4.36 -8.31
CA ILE A 58 2.68 5.69 -8.86
C ILE A 58 1.48 6.18 -9.68
N GLN A 59 0.94 5.32 -10.53
CA GLN A 59 -0.23 5.68 -11.35
C GLN A 59 -1.43 6.07 -10.50
N VAL A 60 -1.71 5.31 -9.44
CA VAL A 60 -2.81 5.63 -8.53
C VAL A 60 -2.52 6.90 -7.73
N LEU A 61 -1.28 7.10 -7.26
CA LEU A 61 -0.89 8.32 -6.56
C LEU A 61 -0.99 9.55 -7.46
N GLU A 62 -0.59 9.46 -8.73
CA GLU A 62 -0.72 10.55 -9.72
C GLU A 62 -2.17 10.86 -10.07
N GLU A 63 -3.00 9.82 -10.20
CA GLU A 63 -4.41 9.97 -10.56
C GLU A 63 -5.22 10.60 -9.42
N LEU A 64 -5.11 10.04 -8.21
CA LEU A 64 -5.93 10.43 -7.07
C LEU A 64 -5.35 11.62 -6.30
N LYS A 65 -4.03 11.78 -6.30
CA LYS A 65 -3.31 12.77 -5.48
C LYS A 65 -3.79 12.78 -4.04
N PRO A 66 -3.80 11.61 -3.37
CA PRO A 66 -4.35 11.48 -2.03
C PRO A 66 -3.57 12.36 -1.06
N LYS A 67 -4.29 13.02 -0.16
CA LYS A 67 -3.71 13.81 0.93
C LYS A 67 -3.51 12.97 2.19
N ARG A 68 -4.35 11.96 2.38
CA ARG A 68 -4.26 11.08 3.53
C ARG A 68 -4.46 9.63 3.12
N ILE A 69 -3.47 8.81 3.47
CA ILE A 69 -3.40 7.39 3.11
C ILE A 69 -3.44 6.55 4.38
N LEU A 70 -4.23 5.48 4.38
CA LEU A 70 -4.16 4.41 5.35
C LEU A 70 -3.33 3.27 4.78
N GLU A 71 -2.34 2.79 5.53
CA GLU A 71 -1.50 1.64 5.17
C GLU A 71 -1.67 0.53 6.21
N VAL A 72 -1.80 -0.71 5.75
CA VAL A 72 -1.71 -1.91 6.58
C VAL A 72 -0.55 -2.75 6.07
N GLY A 73 0.45 -2.98 6.94
CA GLY A 73 1.69 -3.65 6.57
C GLY A 73 2.87 -2.66 6.46
N THR A 74 3.19 -1.97 7.56
CA THR A 74 4.24 -0.94 7.60
C THR A 74 5.62 -1.46 7.21
N HIS A 75 5.96 -2.67 7.64
CA HIS A 75 7.27 -3.30 7.40
C HIS A 75 8.44 -2.29 7.56
N LYS A 76 9.13 -1.94 6.48
CA LYS A 76 10.25 -0.97 6.47
C LYS A 76 9.82 0.45 6.06
N ALA A 77 8.54 0.78 6.12
CA ALA A 77 7.98 2.09 5.74
C ALA A 77 8.37 2.56 4.31
N GLN A 78 8.62 1.62 3.41
CA GLN A 78 9.09 1.93 2.04
C GLN A 78 7.98 2.56 1.19
N TYR A 79 6.72 2.11 1.39
CA TYR A 79 5.61 2.71 0.71
C TYR A 79 5.41 4.17 1.14
N ALA A 80 5.54 4.45 2.43
CA ALA A 80 5.47 5.80 2.95
C ALA A 80 6.59 6.70 2.40
N TYR A 81 7.83 6.18 2.31
CA TYR A 81 8.94 6.88 1.67
C TYR A 81 8.62 7.22 0.21
N LEU A 82 8.10 6.26 -0.55
CA LEU A 82 7.68 6.45 -1.93
C LEU A 82 6.57 7.49 -2.06
N ALA A 83 5.50 7.32 -1.29
CA ALA A 83 4.34 8.21 -1.37
C ALA A 83 4.73 9.66 -1.09
N LYS A 84 5.55 9.93 -0.08
CA LYS A 84 6.03 11.27 0.27
C LYS A 84 6.84 11.92 -0.85
N LYS A 85 7.58 11.11 -1.60
CA LYS A 85 8.36 11.60 -2.73
C LYS A 85 7.50 12.14 -3.86
N PHE A 86 6.35 11.49 -4.11
CA PHE A 86 5.37 11.93 -5.12
C PHE A 86 4.43 13.01 -4.62
N LEU A 87 4.09 12.93 -3.35
CA LEU A 87 3.07 13.74 -2.71
C LEU A 87 3.67 14.44 -1.48
N PRO A 88 4.35 15.58 -1.65
CA PRO A 88 5.06 16.26 -0.56
C PRO A 88 4.17 16.59 0.66
N GLU A 89 2.87 16.76 0.47
CA GLU A 89 1.91 17.12 1.52
C GLU A 89 1.11 15.92 2.07
N VAL A 90 1.49 14.66 1.72
CA VAL A 90 0.75 13.48 2.15
C VAL A 90 0.92 13.24 3.66
N GLU A 91 -0.17 12.85 4.32
CA GLU A 91 -0.19 12.23 5.66
C GLU A 91 -0.44 10.74 5.51
N ILE A 92 0.27 9.92 6.29
CA ILE A 92 0.11 8.46 6.29
C ILE A 92 -0.16 7.97 7.71
N VAL A 93 -1.20 7.16 7.86
CA VAL A 93 -1.46 6.37 9.06
C VAL A 93 -1.19 4.92 8.71
N THR A 94 -0.27 4.30 9.41
CA THR A 94 0.18 2.94 9.08
C THR A 94 0.09 2.00 10.28
N PHE A 95 -0.29 0.76 10.00
CA PHE A 95 -0.47 -0.32 10.98
C PHE A 95 0.50 -1.45 10.68
N GLY A 96 1.25 -1.93 11.68
CA GLY A 96 2.22 -2.99 11.49
C GLY A 96 2.53 -3.76 12.77
N ILE A 97 2.72 -5.07 12.61
CA ILE A 97 2.94 -6.00 13.73
C ILE A 97 4.39 -6.02 14.23
N ASP A 98 5.33 -5.58 13.41
CA ASP A 98 6.75 -5.64 13.73
C ASP A 98 7.18 -4.39 14.53
N GLU A 99 7.65 -4.60 15.76
CA GLU A 99 8.16 -3.51 16.61
C GLU A 99 9.29 -2.70 15.95
N PRO A 100 10.26 -3.32 15.24
CA PRO A 100 11.31 -2.58 14.54
C PRO A 100 10.82 -1.66 13.41
N SER A 101 9.58 -1.79 12.94
CA SER A 101 8.99 -0.89 11.95
C SER A 101 8.94 0.56 12.43
N GLN A 102 8.82 0.79 13.75
CA GLN A 102 8.91 2.14 14.32
C GLN A 102 10.24 2.82 13.98
N ILE A 103 11.35 2.07 14.00
CA ILE A 103 12.67 2.61 13.66
C ILE A 103 12.68 3.09 12.20
N CYS A 104 12.10 2.31 11.29
CA CYS A 104 11.99 2.67 9.89
C CYS A 104 11.11 3.91 9.67
N VAL A 105 9.98 3.99 10.38
CA VAL A 105 9.08 5.15 10.36
C VAL A 105 9.81 6.41 10.83
N ASP A 106 10.54 6.33 11.95
CA ASP A 106 11.32 7.44 12.48
C ASP A 106 12.40 7.89 11.48
N MET A 107 13.11 6.95 10.87
CA MET A 107 14.11 7.24 9.83
C MET A 107 13.50 7.95 8.63
N VAL A 108 12.33 7.54 8.16
CA VAL A 108 11.66 8.18 7.02
C VAL A 108 11.16 9.58 7.39
N ASN A 109 10.57 9.77 8.57
CA ASN A 109 10.17 11.08 9.07
C ASN A 109 11.37 12.02 9.21
N GLU A 110 12.51 11.53 9.74
CA GLU A 110 13.75 12.30 9.85
C GLU A 110 14.33 12.67 8.47
N TYR A 111 14.30 11.74 7.51
CA TYR A 111 14.80 11.99 6.15
C TYR A 111 14.07 13.16 5.47
N TYR A 112 12.74 13.23 5.62
CA TYR A 112 11.94 14.31 5.06
C TYR A 112 11.82 15.54 5.97
N VAL A 113 12.41 15.48 7.17
CA VAL A 113 12.30 16.55 8.21
C VAL A 113 10.84 16.91 8.49
N ASP A 114 9.98 15.89 8.45
CA ASP A 114 8.53 16.02 8.58
C ASP A 114 7.94 14.79 9.30
N LYS A 115 7.00 15.01 10.22
CA LYS A 115 6.29 13.93 10.93
C LYS A 115 4.98 13.61 10.21
N PHE A 116 5.08 13.08 9.02
CA PHE A 116 3.92 12.78 8.18
C PHE A 116 3.41 11.34 8.32
N ILE A 117 4.16 10.46 8.99
CA ILE A 117 3.75 9.07 9.26
C ILE A 117 3.37 8.95 10.74
N GLU A 118 2.16 8.47 10.99
CA GLU A 118 1.65 8.03 12.28
C GLU A 118 1.59 6.50 12.30
N PHE A 119 2.35 5.85 13.17
CA PHE A 119 2.48 4.40 13.23
C PHE A 119 1.75 3.80 14.44
N TYR A 120 0.97 2.77 14.19
CA TYR A 120 0.28 1.96 15.18
C TYR A 120 0.87 0.54 15.19
N HIS A 121 1.60 0.23 16.28
CA HIS A 121 2.19 -1.09 16.47
C HIS A 121 1.15 -2.08 16.99
N GLY A 122 1.06 -3.24 16.36
CA GLY A 122 0.23 -4.37 16.77
C GLY A 122 -0.50 -5.04 15.61
N ASP A 123 -1.23 -6.11 15.94
CA ASP A 123 -2.06 -6.83 14.99
C ASP A 123 -3.19 -5.91 14.48
N SER A 124 -3.36 -5.80 13.16
CA SER A 124 -4.43 -5.00 12.55
C SER A 124 -5.82 -5.48 12.94
N LEU A 125 -5.99 -6.77 13.25
CA LEU A 125 -7.24 -7.30 13.79
C LEU A 125 -7.69 -6.59 15.06
N GLU A 126 -6.76 -6.06 15.86
CA GLU A 126 -7.03 -5.34 17.10
C GLU A 126 -6.86 -3.82 16.90
N THR A 127 -5.71 -3.40 16.38
CA THR A 127 -5.32 -1.98 16.30
C THR A 127 -6.15 -1.20 15.30
N LEU A 128 -6.32 -1.72 14.08
CA LEU A 128 -7.14 -1.06 13.06
C LEU A 128 -8.62 -1.16 13.39
N SER A 129 -9.08 -2.28 13.98
CA SER A 129 -10.49 -2.45 14.35
C SER A 129 -10.95 -1.47 15.44
N SER A 130 -10.05 -1.06 16.31
CA SER A 130 -10.30 -0.08 17.38
C SER A 130 -9.94 1.36 17.01
N TYR A 131 -9.34 1.56 15.84
CA TYR A 131 -8.93 2.90 15.40
C TYR A 131 -10.13 3.75 15.01
N GLU A 132 -10.21 4.96 15.58
CA GLU A 132 -11.25 5.94 15.34
C GLU A 132 -10.63 7.27 14.88
N THR A 133 -11.25 7.92 13.92
CA THR A 133 -10.84 9.23 13.43
C THR A 133 -12.01 9.95 12.74
N ASP A 134 -12.03 11.26 12.86
CA ASP A 134 -12.94 12.15 12.10
C ASP A 134 -12.31 12.63 10.77
N LYS A 135 -11.02 12.40 10.59
CA LYS A 135 -10.31 12.74 9.36
C LYS A 135 -10.56 11.67 8.28
N LYS A 136 -10.88 12.09 7.08
CA LYS A 136 -11.09 11.19 5.94
C LYS A 136 -9.76 10.69 5.37
N PHE A 137 -9.78 9.45 4.90
CA PHE A 137 -8.75 8.89 4.06
C PHE A 137 -9.18 8.93 2.60
N ASP A 138 -8.25 9.22 1.70
CA ASP A 138 -8.47 9.26 0.26
C ASP A 138 -8.14 7.92 -0.40
N LEU A 139 -7.25 7.14 0.21
CA LEU A 139 -6.72 5.88 -0.29
C LEU A 139 -6.39 4.94 0.87
N ALA A 140 -6.63 3.64 0.71
CA ALA A 140 -6.01 2.60 1.53
C ALA A 140 -5.05 1.76 0.70
N TRP A 141 -3.92 1.41 1.32
CA TRP A 141 -2.97 0.41 0.87
C TRP A 141 -2.96 -0.75 1.87
N ILE A 142 -3.32 -1.96 1.42
CA ILE A 142 -3.37 -3.17 2.25
C ILE A 142 -2.35 -4.17 1.74
N ASP A 143 -1.31 -4.39 2.53
CA ASP A 143 -0.23 -5.35 2.32
C ASP A 143 0.15 -5.97 3.69
N GLY A 144 -0.87 -6.46 4.39
CA GLY A 144 -0.78 -6.99 5.76
C GLY A 144 -0.74 -8.51 5.80
N GLY A 145 -1.46 -9.10 6.77
CA GLY A 145 -1.52 -10.55 6.93
C GLY A 145 -2.27 -11.25 5.78
N HIS A 146 -1.72 -12.35 5.26
CA HIS A 146 -2.23 -13.06 4.10
C HIS A 146 -3.31 -14.12 4.41
N SER A 147 -3.76 -14.23 5.67
CA SER A 147 -4.92 -15.07 5.97
C SER A 147 -6.22 -14.43 5.48
N TYR A 148 -7.24 -15.27 5.24
CA TYR A 148 -8.58 -14.76 4.89
C TYR A 148 -9.12 -13.83 5.96
N GLU A 149 -8.95 -14.17 7.24
CA GLU A 149 -9.44 -13.42 8.39
C GLU A 149 -8.79 -12.04 8.49
N CYS A 150 -7.46 -11.94 8.28
CA CYS A 150 -6.75 -10.67 8.27
C CYS A 150 -7.22 -9.81 7.09
N ALA A 151 -7.17 -10.33 5.87
CA ALA A 151 -7.52 -9.58 4.67
C ALA A 151 -8.97 -9.07 4.68
N ILE A 152 -9.94 -9.92 5.08
CA ILE A 152 -11.35 -9.50 5.14
C ILE A 152 -11.61 -8.48 6.26
N SER A 153 -10.87 -8.57 7.38
CA SER A 153 -10.96 -7.61 8.48
C SER A 153 -10.43 -6.25 8.06
N ASP A 154 -9.25 -6.20 7.43
CA ASP A 154 -8.62 -4.97 6.96
C ASP A 154 -9.50 -4.25 5.93
N LEU A 155 -10.03 -5.00 4.96
CA LEU A 155 -10.99 -4.49 3.98
C LEU A 155 -12.27 -3.92 4.63
N LYS A 156 -12.86 -4.63 5.59
CA LYS A 156 -14.05 -4.16 6.35
C LYS A 156 -13.76 -2.88 7.13
N ASN A 157 -12.58 -2.78 7.72
CA ASN A 157 -12.18 -1.57 8.44
C ASN A 157 -11.98 -0.39 7.49
N CYS A 158 -11.44 -0.59 6.29
CA CYS A 158 -11.40 0.45 5.26
C CYS A 158 -12.80 0.94 4.90
N ALA A 159 -13.76 0.03 4.72
CA ALA A 159 -15.16 0.40 4.46
C ALA A 159 -15.79 1.15 5.64
N ARG A 160 -15.54 0.72 6.89
CA ARG A 160 -15.99 1.40 8.13
C ARG A 160 -15.46 2.82 8.22
N LEU A 161 -14.20 3.03 7.84
CA LEU A 161 -13.56 4.36 7.80
C LEU A 161 -13.96 5.19 6.58
N GLY A 162 -14.85 4.67 5.73
CA GLY A 162 -15.39 5.39 4.57
C GLY A 162 -14.42 5.56 3.41
N ILE A 163 -13.40 4.72 3.30
CA ILE A 163 -12.40 4.79 2.24
C ILE A 163 -13.00 4.26 0.94
N CYS A 164 -12.99 5.07 -0.11
CA CYS A 164 -13.62 4.70 -1.38
C CYS A 164 -12.69 3.96 -2.34
N THR A 165 -11.39 4.17 -2.26
CA THR A 165 -10.39 3.50 -3.10
C THR A 165 -9.43 2.69 -2.24
N ILE A 166 -9.28 1.41 -2.57
CA ILE A 166 -8.42 0.47 -1.85
C ILE A 166 -7.50 -0.21 -2.86
N LEU A 167 -6.20 -0.24 -2.56
CA LEU A 167 -5.24 -1.11 -3.21
C LEU A 167 -4.96 -2.29 -2.28
N LEU A 168 -5.17 -3.50 -2.78
CA LEU A 168 -4.95 -4.75 -2.06
C LEU A 168 -3.84 -5.54 -2.75
N ASP A 169 -2.74 -5.79 -2.04
CA ASP A 169 -1.64 -6.62 -2.56
C ASP A 169 -1.93 -8.11 -2.41
N ASP A 170 -1.14 -8.91 -3.09
CA ASP A 170 -1.10 -10.36 -3.00
C ASP A 170 -2.41 -11.11 -3.35
N SER A 171 -3.34 -10.45 -4.05
CA SER A 171 -4.62 -11.06 -4.42
C SER A 171 -4.48 -12.28 -5.32
N ARG A 172 -3.37 -12.40 -6.08
CA ARG A 172 -3.03 -13.55 -6.93
C ARG A 172 -2.06 -14.51 -6.28
N THR A 173 -1.17 -14.03 -5.41
CA THR A 173 -0.25 -14.89 -4.64
C THR A 173 -1.02 -15.82 -3.71
N TYR A 174 -2.06 -15.28 -3.09
CA TYR A 174 -2.92 -15.98 -2.12
C TYR A 174 -4.39 -15.99 -2.57
N PRO A 175 -4.72 -16.68 -3.69
CA PRO A 175 -6.05 -16.61 -4.28
C PRO A 175 -7.15 -17.17 -3.38
N ASP A 176 -6.82 -18.22 -2.57
CA ASP A 176 -7.77 -18.89 -1.68
C ASP A 176 -7.99 -18.17 -0.34
N SER A 177 -7.18 -17.15 -0.03
CA SER A 177 -7.30 -16.34 1.18
C SER A 177 -7.52 -14.86 0.83
N VAL A 178 -6.49 -14.13 0.41
CA VAL A 178 -6.60 -12.69 0.08
C VAL A 178 -7.54 -12.46 -1.12
N GLY A 179 -7.38 -13.24 -2.20
CA GLY A 179 -8.24 -13.14 -3.37
C GLY A 179 -9.70 -13.46 -3.05
N ARG A 180 -9.94 -14.48 -2.23
CA ARG A 180 -11.30 -14.83 -1.78
C ARG A 180 -11.89 -13.74 -0.87
N ALA A 181 -11.10 -13.21 0.08
CA ALA A 181 -11.54 -12.11 0.94
C ALA A 181 -11.96 -10.88 0.13
N MET A 182 -11.23 -10.56 -0.93
CA MET A 182 -11.57 -9.49 -1.87
C MET A 182 -12.93 -9.72 -2.54
N ILE A 183 -13.19 -10.93 -3.05
CA ILE A 183 -14.46 -11.27 -3.71
C ILE A 183 -15.62 -11.13 -2.73
N ASP A 184 -15.52 -11.76 -1.56
CA ASP A 184 -16.56 -11.73 -0.52
C ASP A 184 -16.81 -10.29 -0.03
N PHE A 185 -15.77 -9.47 0.09
CA PHE A 185 -15.87 -8.06 0.45
C PHE A 185 -16.61 -7.23 -0.61
N ASN A 186 -16.27 -7.39 -1.88
CA ASN A 186 -16.89 -6.65 -2.97
C ASN A 186 -18.40 -6.90 -3.02
N GLU A 187 -18.81 -8.17 -2.87
CA GLU A 187 -20.24 -8.54 -2.86
C GLU A 187 -21.00 -7.94 -1.67
N GLN A 188 -20.37 -7.87 -0.48
CA GLN A 188 -21.02 -7.44 0.75
C GLN A 188 -21.05 -5.92 0.94
N PHE A 189 -20.00 -5.21 0.47
CA PHE A 189 -19.80 -3.79 0.79
C PHE A 189 -19.95 -2.84 -0.40
N GLY A 190 -20.28 -3.36 -1.58
CA GLY A 190 -20.53 -2.55 -2.78
C GLY A 190 -19.27 -1.91 -3.32
N TYR A 191 -18.18 -2.68 -3.43
CA TYR A 191 -16.98 -2.29 -4.14
C TYR A 191 -16.87 -3.07 -5.44
N ASN A 192 -16.26 -2.44 -6.44
CA ASN A 192 -15.93 -3.07 -7.71
C ASN A 192 -14.44 -3.26 -7.84
N LEU A 193 -14.03 -4.39 -8.40
CA LEU A 193 -12.69 -4.60 -8.89
C LEU A 193 -12.50 -3.82 -10.19
N ILE A 194 -11.70 -2.75 -10.17
CA ILE A 194 -11.43 -1.89 -11.33
C ILE A 194 -10.31 -2.47 -12.18
N SER A 195 -9.24 -2.92 -11.54
CA SER A 195 -8.08 -3.50 -12.22
C SER A 195 -7.30 -4.41 -11.29
N THR A 196 -6.54 -5.32 -11.88
CA THR A 196 -5.51 -6.11 -11.18
C THR A 196 -4.26 -6.07 -12.05
N THR A 197 -3.09 -5.96 -11.42
CA THR A 197 -1.81 -6.07 -12.14
C THR A 197 -1.58 -7.49 -12.64
N ASP A 198 -0.84 -7.61 -13.75
CA ASP A 198 -0.56 -8.91 -14.38
C ASP A 198 0.68 -9.62 -13.83
N ASP A 199 1.29 -9.07 -12.77
CA ASP A 199 2.38 -9.70 -12.07
C ASP A 199 1.92 -10.89 -11.20
N CYS A 200 2.88 -11.61 -10.62
CA CYS A 200 2.59 -12.79 -9.80
C CYS A 200 1.88 -12.45 -8.49
N ARG A 201 2.01 -11.22 -7.97
CA ARG A 201 1.37 -10.79 -6.72
C ARG A 201 -0.07 -10.35 -6.93
N GLY A 202 -0.33 -9.55 -7.95
CA GLY A 202 -1.65 -9.07 -8.29
C GLY A 202 -2.16 -8.00 -7.33
N ILE A 203 -1.73 -6.73 -7.57
CA ILE A 203 -2.32 -5.59 -6.88
C ILE A 203 -3.71 -5.34 -7.45
N ALA A 204 -4.72 -5.50 -6.62
CA ALA A 204 -6.11 -5.24 -6.98
C ALA A 204 -6.51 -3.82 -6.56
N ARG A 205 -7.08 -3.04 -7.48
CA ARG A 205 -7.70 -1.75 -7.20
C ARG A 205 -9.19 -1.94 -7.05
N LEU A 206 -9.72 -1.61 -5.88
CA LEU A 206 -11.14 -1.67 -5.53
C LEU A 206 -11.69 -0.26 -5.38
N GLU A 207 -12.87 -0.01 -5.94
CA GLU A 207 -13.56 1.28 -5.78
C GLU A 207 -14.99 1.08 -5.33
N LYS A 208 -15.42 1.92 -4.39
CA LYS A 208 -16.79 1.91 -3.90
C LYS A 208 -17.74 2.39 -4.98
N ILE A 209 -18.82 1.64 -5.20
CA ILE A 209 -19.91 2.04 -6.10
C ILE A 209 -20.59 3.27 -5.49
N THR A 210 -20.56 4.39 -6.20
CA THR A 210 -21.35 5.59 -5.87
C THR A 210 -22.59 5.63 -6.77
N GLU A 211 -23.70 6.15 -6.29
CA GLU A 211 -24.96 6.22 -7.07
C GLU A 211 -24.82 7.00 -8.39
N GLU A 212 -23.82 7.90 -8.48
CA GLU A 212 -23.54 8.67 -9.71
C GLU A 212 -23.00 7.85 -10.88
N THR A 213 -22.47 6.64 -10.65
CA THR A 213 -21.94 5.79 -11.74
C THR A 213 -23.04 5.01 -12.49
N ASN A 214 -24.27 4.99 -11.99
CA ASN A 214 -25.37 4.24 -12.60
C ASN A 214 -26.18 5.02 -13.66
N GLU A 215 -25.97 6.33 -13.84
CA GLU A 215 -26.73 7.13 -14.81
C GLU A 215 -26.07 7.17 -16.22
N ASN A 216 -24.87 6.60 -16.40
CA ASN A 216 -24.11 6.62 -17.66
C ASN A 216 -23.83 5.22 -18.24
N SER A 217 -24.60 4.21 -17.87
CA SER A 217 -24.43 2.83 -18.39
C SER A 217 -25.50 2.46 -19.41
#